data_3f2ca4d77988427de82ef574ec4d8d57
#
_entry.id   3f2ca4d77988427de82ef574ec4d8d57
#
_cell.length_a   1.000
_cell.length_b   1.000
_cell.length_c   1.000
_cell.angle_alpha   90.00
_cell.angle_beta   90.00
_cell.angle_gamma   90.00
#
_symmetry.space_group_name_H-M   'P 1'
#
loop_
_entity.id
_entity.type
_entity.pdbx_description
1 polymer ?
#
loop_
_entity_poly.entity_id
_entity_poly.type
_entity_poly.pdbx_seq_one_letter_code
_entity_poly.pdbx_strand_id
1 'polypeptide(L)'
;VESFTASGNPTYDSSGAHFTVAKAGDAPQLTSLFYIMFGKVSITMKSAPGAGIVSTLVLQSDTLDEIDMEWLGADDTEVQTNYFGKGDVTTYNRGAFNPAANNQGQFITYDIEWTQSQITWSVGGKVVRVLTPATADANQYPQSPMQVKFGSWSGGDAATNAPGTIEWARGPTDWSKGPFTMSVSSIQVVDYSTGTQYKYGDTSGSWQSIQAVGGKVNGNAGGAGTVIASADAPAITSASPAIPAGLGSNTHTDTAHQTGWPWVGTSTFATVTTVPTTASLPSGWIITSSGKVMPASSAAVSAPPLYIPLLLLSKLF
;
A
#
# COMPACT_ATOMS: atom_id res chain seq x y z
N VAL A 1 -18.52 3.84 -9.70
CA VAL A 1 -18.47 3.20 -8.38
C VAL A 1 -17.17 3.64 -7.72
N GLU A 2 -17.28 4.31 -6.60
CA GLU A 2 -16.13 4.68 -5.81
C GLU A 2 -15.52 3.41 -5.20
N SER A 3 -14.27 3.12 -5.52
CA SER A 3 -13.51 2.02 -4.92
C SER A 3 -12.47 2.53 -3.93
N PHE A 4 -12.21 3.83 -3.94
CA PHE A 4 -11.25 4.51 -3.08
C PHE A 4 -11.84 5.79 -2.50
N THR A 5 -11.45 6.14 -1.27
CA THR A 5 -11.61 7.47 -0.70
C THR A 5 -10.35 8.29 -0.93
N ALA A 6 -10.53 9.58 -1.22
CA ALA A 6 -9.44 10.52 -1.37
C ALA A 6 -9.24 11.36 -0.11
N SER A 7 -7.99 11.69 0.19
CA SER A 7 -7.60 12.71 1.18
C SER A 7 -6.48 13.59 0.62
N GLY A 8 -6.32 14.81 1.13
CA GLY A 8 -5.26 15.73 0.68
C GLY A 8 -5.39 16.23 -0.76
N ASN A 9 -6.59 16.15 -1.35
CA ASN A 9 -6.96 16.71 -2.66
C ASN A 9 -6.10 16.22 -3.86
N PRO A 10 -6.04 14.91 -4.15
CA PRO A 10 -5.48 14.45 -5.41
C PRO A 10 -6.29 15.00 -6.58
N THR A 11 -5.63 15.23 -7.72
CA THR A 11 -6.28 15.70 -8.95
C THR A 11 -6.30 14.60 -10.01
N TYR A 12 -7.17 14.76 -11.01
CA TYR A 12 -7.40 13.72 -12.02
C TYR A 12 -7.51 14.36 -13.40
N ASP A 13 -6.90 13.69 -14.40
CA ASP A 13 -7.04 14.07 -15.81
C ASP A 13 -6.99 12.83 -16.73
N SER A 14 -6.85 13.03 -18.02
CA SER A 14 -6.79 11.94 -19.01
C SER A 14 -5.55 11.05 -18.87
N SER A 15 -4.51 11.48 -18.14
CA SER A 15 -3.28 10.71 -17.91
C SER A 15 -3.33 9.91 -16.60
N GLY A 16 -4.31 10.18 -15.71
CA GLY A 16 -4.50 9.45 -14.47
C GLY A 16 -4.77 10.30 -13.23
N ALA A 17 -4.33 9.82 -12.08
CA ALA A 17 -4.39 10.53 -10.80
C ALA A 17 -3.03 11.15 -10.47
N HIS A 18 -3.07 12.34 -9.88
CA HIS A 18 -1.91 13.13 -9.52
C HIS A 18 -1.93 13.49 -8.04
N PHE A 19 -0.84 13.18 -7.36
CA PHE A 19 -0.66 13.39 -5.93
C PHE A 19 0.43 14.44 -5.75
N THR A 20 0.02 15.70 -5.61
CA THR A 20 0.93 16.85 -5.60
C THR A 20 1.20 17.31 -4.18
N VAL A 21 2.47 17.30 -3.78
CA VAL A 21 2.99 17.88 -2.54
C VAL A 21 3.57 19.25 -2.87
N ALA A 22 2.87 20.31 -2.49
CA ALA A 22 3.24 21.69 -2.82
C ALA A 22 3.82 22.45 -1.63
N LYS A 23 3.45 22.04 -0.41
CA LYS A 23 3.84 22.71 0.84
C LYS A 23 3.91 21.71 2.00
N ALA A 24 4.47 22.16 3.10
CA ALA A 24 4.50 21.43 4.36
C ALA A 24 3.11 20.93 4.77
N GLY A 25 3.03 19.67 5.19
CA GLY A 25 1.80 19.00 5.60
C GLY A 25 0.93 18.45 4.47
N ASP A 26 1.25 18.70 3.20
CA ASP A 26 0.53 18.05 2.09
C ASP A 26 0.84 16.54 2.05
N ALA A 27 -0.23 15.73 2.01
CA ALA A 27 -0.15 14.28 1.91
C ALA A 27 -1.35 13.72 1.12
N PRO A 28 -1.48 14.05 -0.19
CA PRO A 28 -2.56 13.54 -1.01
C PRO A 28 -2.45 12.03 -1.18
N GLN A 29 -3.57 11.32 -1.00
CA GLN A 29 -3.62 9.88 -1.13
C GLN A 29 -5.01 9.34 -1.51
N LEU A 30 -5.03 8.10 -1.99
CA LEU A 30 -6.22 7.27 -2.13
C LEU A 30 -6.10 6.04 -1.21
N THR A 31 -7.21 5.72 -0.53
CA THR A 31 -7.34 4.53 0.32
C THR A 31 -8.51 3.70 -0.17
N SER A 32 -8.31 2.38 -0.36
CA SER A 32 -9.40 1.50 -0.82
C SER A 32 -10.53 1.40 0.20
N LEU A 33 -11.77 1.36 -0.30
CA LEU A 33 -12.97 1.08 0.50
C LEU A 33 -13.13 -0.40 0.82
N PHE A 34 -12.30 -1.24 0.22
CA PHE A 34 -12.30 -2.68 0.36
C PHE A 34 -11.00 -3.17 1.00
N TYR A 35 -11.06 -4.37 1.54
CA TYR A 35 -9.89 -5.11 2.02
C TYR A 35 -9.62 -6.29 1.09
N ILE A 36 -8.36 -6.68 0.97
CA ILE A 36 -7.93 -7.95 0.39
C ILE A 36 -7.34 -8.84 1.48
N MET A 37 -7.54 -10.14 1.36
CA MET A 37 -6.87 -11.13 2.20
C MET A 37 -6.08 -12.08 1.32
N PHE A 38 -4.79 -11.83 1.22
CA PHE A 38 -3.92 -12.26 0.14
C PHE A 38 -4.37 -11.70 -1.20
N GLY A 39 -3.47 -11.57 -2.16
CA GLY A 39 -3.84 -10.98 -3.43
C GLY A 39 -2.66 -10.37 -4.16
N LYS A 40 -2.98 -9.69 -5.26
CA LYS A 40 -2.01 -8.95 -6.05
C LYS A 40 -2.47 -7.52 -6.27
N VAL A 41 -1.55 -6.59 -6.09
CA VAL A 41 -1.74 -5.18 -6.46
C VAL A 41 -0.70 -4.84 -7.52
N SER A 42 -1.16 -4.30 -8.65
CA SER A 42 -0.32 -3.79 -9.74
C SER A 42 -0.63 -2.31 -9.92
N ILE A 43 0.38 -1.46 -9.77
CA ILE A 43 0.26 -0.01 -9.99
C ILE A 43 1.22 0.43 -11.10
N THR A 44 0.73 1.21 -12.07
CA THR A 44 1.57 1.82 -13.10
C THR A 44 1.68 3.30 -12.81
N MET A 45 2.89 3.76 -12.48
CA MET A 45 3.09 5.10 -11.95
C MET A 45 4.46 5.70 -12.30
N LYS A 46 4.56 7.02 -12.13
CA LYS A 46 5.81 7.78 -12.00
C LYS A 46 5.88 8.34 -10.59
N SER A 47 7.01 8.18 -9.92
CA SER A 47 7.22 8.77 -8.59
C SER A 47 7.42 10.28 -8.66
N ALA A 48 7.18 10.96 -7.54
CA ALA A 48 7.45 12.38 -7.41
C ALA A 48 8.96 12.64 -7.27
N PRO A 49 9.54 13.61 -8.00
CA PRO A 49 10.91 14.06 -7.77
C PRO A 49 11.03 14.90 -6.50
N GLY A 50 12.25 15.16 -6.06
CA GLY A 50 12.57 16.13 -4.99
C GLY A 50 13.06 15.48 -3.71
N ALA A 51 14.17 15.97 -3.18
CA ALA A 51 14.72 15.51 -1.89
C ALA A 51 13.68 15.63 -0.78
N GLY A 52 13.57 14.62 0.05
CA GLY A 52 12.59 14.55 1.13
C GLY A 52 11.16 14.20 0.70
N ILE A 53 10.86 14.13 -0.60
CA ILE A 53 9.55 13.71 -1.10
C ILE A 53 9.51 12.18 -1.21
N VAL A 54 8.39 11.59 -0.80
CA VAL A 54 8.17 10.14 -0.80
C VAL A 54 6.87 9.83 -1.53
N SER A 55 6.95 9.00 -2.56
CA SER A 55 5.79 8.37 -3.20
C SER A 55 5.60 6.98 -2.61
N THR A 56 4.36 6.50 -2.45
CA THR A 56 4.08 5.27 -1.72
C THR A 56 3.02 4.41 -2.38
N LEU A 57 3.18 3.10 -2.25
CA LEU A 57 2.15 2.08 -2.36
C LEU A 57 2.21 1.23 -1.10
N VAL A 58 1.14 1.21 -0.31
CA VAL A 58 1.07 0.55 1.00
C VAL A 58 -0.14 -0.35 1.06
N LEU A 59 0.04 -1.61 1.45
CA LEU A 59 -1.01 -2.49 1.91
C LEU A 59 -0.95 -2.49 3.43
N GLN A 60 -2.03 -2.10 4.12
CA GLN A 60 -2.03 -1.99 5.58
C GLN A 60 -3.33 -2.52 6.18
N SER A 61 -3.21 -3.33 7.23
CA SER A 61 -4.34 -3.87 7.98
C SER A 61 -4.70 -3.02 9.20
N ASP A 62 -5.87 -3.25 9.76
CA ASP A 62 -6.32 -2.61 11.01
C ASP A 62 -5.45 -3.02 12.22
N THR A 63 -4.75 -4.15 12.13
CA THR A 63 -3.81 -4.64 13.14
C THR A 63 -2.36 -4.26 12.84
N LEU A 64 -2.16 -3.35 11.87
CA LEU A 64 -0.86 -2.80 11.49
C LEU A 64 0.13 -3.84 10.93
N ASP A 65 -0.38 -4.90 10.28
CA ASP A 65 0.42 -5.60 9.29
C ASP A 65 0.56 -4.69 8.07
N GLU A 66 1.75 -4.63 7.48
CA GLU A 66 2.07 -3.72 6.38
C GLU A 66 2.99 -4.35 5.35
N ILE A 67 2.76 -4.04 4.08
CA ILE A 67 3.62 -4.36 2.95
C ILE A 67 3.70 -3.10 2.09
N ASP A 68 4.90 -2.63 1.79
CA ASP A 68 5.04 -1.37 1.10
C ASP A 68 6.10 -1.35 -0.01
N MET A 69 5.95 -0.36 -0.88
CA MET A 69 6.95 0.16 -1.81
C MET A 69 7.01 1.67 -1.67
N GLU A 70 8.23 2.21 -1.56
CA GLU A 70 8.45 3.62 -1.38
C GLU A 70 9.55 4.14 -2.31
N TRP A 71 9.23 5.24 -2.98
CA TRP A 71 10.14 5.92 -3.90
C TRP A 71 10.59 7.22 -3.25
N LEU A 72 11.90 7.33 -3.00
CA LEU A 72 12.48 8.54 -2.43
C LEU A 72 12.82 9.51 -3.56
N GLY A 73 12.19 10.67 -3.57
CA GLY A 73 12.26 11.63 -4.69
C GLY A 73 13.64 12.22 -4.98
N ALA A 74 14.63 12.00 -4.10
CA ALA A 74 16.03 12.34 -4.34
C ALA A 74 16.73 11.36 -5.29
N ASP A 75 16.12 10.21 -5.62
CA ASP A 75 16.74 9.15 -6.42
C ASP A 75 15.72 8.53 -7.39
N ASP A 76 16.01 8.59 -8.68
CA ASP A 76 15.17 8.04 -9.74
C ASP A 76 15.59 6.63 -10.19
N THR A 77 16.50 5.98 -9.45
CA THR A 77 17.10 4.70 -9.86
C THR A 77 16.64 3.50 -9.06
N GLU A 78 15.99 3.71 -7.91
CA GLU A 78 15.61 2.64 -7.00
C GLU A 78 14.25 2.85 -6.33
N VAL A 79 13.72 1.79 -5.75
CA VAL A 79 12.53 1.76 -4.89
C VAL A 79 12.83 0.97 -3.64
N GLN A 80 12.44 1.47 -2.47
CA GLN A 80 12.48 0.69 -1.24
C GLN A 80 11.26 -0.23 -1.17
N THR A 81 11.47 -1.49 -0.80
CA THR A 81 10.44 -2.45 -0.45
C THR A 81 10.56 -2.76 1.04
N ASN A 82 9.44 -2.90 1.74
CA ASN A 82 9.48 -3.12 3.17
C ASN A 82 8.25 -3.90 3.65
N TYR A 83 8.26 -4.32 4.91
CA TYR A 83 7.14 -4.98 5.57
C TYR A 83 7.21 -4.80 7.09
N PHE A 84 6.05 -4.80 7.74
CA PHE A 84 5.90 -4.81 9.20
C PHE A 84 4.78 -5.76 9.59
N GLY A 85 4.95 -6.45 10.72
CA GLY A 85 3.92 -7.26 11.31
C GLY A 85 3.42 -6.66 12.62
N LYS A 86 2.09 -6.54 12.74
CA LYS A 86 1.40 -6.20 14.00
C LYS A 86 1.86 -4.89 14.64
N GLY A 87 2.30 -3.93 13.80
CA GLY A 87 2.77 -2.62 14.27
C GLY A 87 4.06 -2.66 15.09
N ASP A 88 4.85 -3.74 14.97
CA ASP A 88 6.15 -3.79 15.64
C ASP A 88 7.17 -2.93 14.92
N VAL A 89 7.48 -1.80 15.52
CA VAL A 89 8.46 -0.81 15.06
C VAL A 89 9.69 -0.77 15.96
N THR A 90 10.00 -1.84 16.66
CA THR A 90 11.20 -1.95 17.49
C THR A 90 12.47 -1.97 16.67
N THR A 91 12.37 -2.38 15.39
CA THR A 91 13.46 -2.35 14.40
C THR A 91 12.96 -1.79 13.07
N TYR A 92 13.87 -1.16 12.30
CA TYR A 92 13.60 -0.58 10.98
C TYR A 92 14.55 -1.13 9.91
N ASN A 93 15.08 -2.34 10.08
CA ASN A 93 16.08 -2.96 9.22
C ASN A 93 15.50 -3.90 8.17
N ARG A 94 14.18 -3.90 7.98
CA ARG A 94 13.46 -4.78 7.04
C ARG A 94 13.34 -4.21 5.64
N GLY A 95 13.62 -2.91 5.47
CA GLY A 95 13.64 -2.24 4.16
C GLY A 95 14.78 -2.75 3.28
N ALA A 96 14.54 -2.83 1.97
CA ALA A 96 15.54 -3.16 0.96
C ALA A 96 15.34 -2.29 -0.28
N PHE A 97 16.41 -1.66 -0.77
CA PHE A 97 16.38 -0.91 -2.02
C PHE A 97 16.59 -1.84 -3.21
N ASN A 98 15.79 -1.64 -4.24
CA ASN A 98 15.77 -2.47 -5.44
C ASN A 98 15.82 -1.58 -6.70
N PRO A 99 16.43 -2.04 -7.81
CA PRO A 99 16.55 -1.25 -9.03
C PRO A 99 15.18 -0.86 -9.60
N ALA A 100 15.01 0.43 -9.90
CA ALA A 100 13.84 1.02 -10.54
C ALA A 100 14.24 2.24 -11.37
N ALA A 101 15.11 2.04 -12.35
CA ALA A 101 15.74 3.12 -13.11
C ALA A 101 14.72 4.00 -13.85
N ASN A 102 14.92 5.33 -13.77
CA ASN A 102 14.07 6.33 -14.39
C ASN A 102 12.62 6.32 -13.88
N ASN A 103 12.43 6.01 -12.59
CA ASN A 103 11.10 5.89 -11.97
C ASN A 103 10.33 7.22 -11.92
N GLN A 104 10.99 8.36 -12.08
CA GLN A 104 10.40 9.69 -12.16
C GLN A 104 10.08 10.12 -13.62
N GLY A 105 10.83 9.62 -14.60
CA GLY A 105 10.72 10.00 -16.00
C GLY A 105 9.72 9.19 -16.83
N GLN A 106 9.46 7.94 -16.45
CA GLN A 106 8.58 7.03 -17.18
C GLN A 106 7.59 6.32 -16.28
N PHE A 107 6.43 5.95 -16.84
CA PHE A 107 5.50 5.06 -16.15
C PHE A 107 6.08 3.65 -16.12
N ILE A 108 6.20 3.09 -14.90
CA ILE A 108 6.64 1.73 -14.64
C ILE A 108 5.53 1.01 -13.88
N THR A 109 5.30 -0.25 -14.20
CA THR A 109 4.39 -1.11 -13.43
C THR A 109 5.14 -1.75 -12.29
N TYR A 110 4.60 -1.61 -11.10
CA TYR A 110 5.09 -2.21 -9.86
C TYR A 110 4.05 -3.15 -9.30
N ASP A 111 4.48 -4.33 -8.86
CA ASP A 111 3.57 -5.33 -8.31
C ASP A 111 3.98 -5.69 -6.89
N ILE A 112 2.97 -5.86 -6.03
CA ILE A 112 3.05 -6.59 -4.77
C ILE A 112 2.12 -7.79 -4.92
N GLU A 113 2.67 -9.00 -4.88
CA GLU A 113 1.86 -10.21 -4.78
C GLU A 113 2.10 -10.85 -3.42
N TRP A 114 1.01 -10.98 -2.67
CA TRP A 114 1.03 -11.42 -1.28
C TRP A 114 0.19 -12.68 -1.12
N THR A 115 0.81 -13.74 -0.62
CA THR A 115 0.19 -15.03 -0.36
C THR A 115 0.51 -15.51 1.06
N GLN A 116 -0.03 -16.65 1.46
CA GLN A 116 0.34 -17.28 2.73
C GLN A 116 1.78 -17.81 2.77
N SER A 117 2.40 -18.04 1.60
CA SER A 117 3.70 -18.68 1.46
C SER A 117 4.83 -17.71 1.12
N GLN A 118 4.51 -16.58 0.49
CA GLN A 118 5.49 -15.57 0.10
C GLN A 118 4.86 -14.23 -0.21
N ILE A 119 5.67 -13.18 -0.11
CA ILE A 119 5.44 -11.87 -0.71
C ILE A 119 6.49 -11.68 -1.78
N THR A 120 6.07 -11.25 -2.97
CA THR A 120 6.98 -10.84 -4.04
C THR A 120 6.75 -9.38 -4.38
N TRP A 121 7.84 -8.66 -4.61
CA TRP A 121 7.82 -7.32 -5.18
C TRP A 121 8.45 -7.38 -6.56
N SER A 122 7.80 -6.74 -7.54
CA SER A 122 8.28 -6.71 -8.92
C SER A 122 8.35 -5.28 -9.45
N VAL A 123 9.31 -5.04 -10.33
CA VAL A 123 9.51 -3.77 -11.06
C VAL A 123 9.57 -4.09 -12.54
N GLY A 124 8.68 -3.51 -13.35
CA GLY A 124 8.64 -3.75 -14.79
C GLY A 124 8.47 -5.22 -15.16
N GLY A 125 7.71 -5.98 -14.35
CA GLY A 125 7.46 -7.42 -14.55
C GLY A 125 8.58 -8.35 -14.06
N LYS A 126 9.68 -7.82 -13.48
CA LYS A 126 10.76 -8.62 -12.90
C LYS A 126 10.64 -8.64 -11.40
N VAL A 127 10.69 -9.83 -10.79
CA VAL A 127 10.72 -10.00 -9.34
C VAL A 127 12.06 -9.49 -8.80
N VAL A 128 12.00 -8.48 -7.93
CA VAL A 128 13.18 -7.85 -7.33
C VAL A 128 13.40 -8.28 -5.87
N ARG A 129 12.34 -8.72 -5.20
CA ARG A 129 12.43 -9.24 -3.82
C ARG A 129 11.41 -10.34 -3.58
N VAL A 130 11.80 -11.32 -2.78
CA VAL A 130 10.92 -12.38 -2.25
C VAL A 130 11.10 -12.45 -0.73
N LEU A 131 9.99 -12.49 0.00
CA LEU A 131 9.95 -12.73 1.44
C LEU A 131 9.05 -13.93 1.71
N THR A 132 9.52 -14.86 2.54
CA THR A 132 8.72 -16.00 3.01
C THR A 132 8.51 -15.91 4.53
N PRO A 133 7.52 -16.60 5.12
CA PRO A 133 7.38 -16.68 6.56
C PRO A 133 8.66 -17.17 7.28
N ALA A 134 9.46 -18.00 6.60
CA ALA A 134 10.71 -18.51 7.16
C ALA A 134 11.87 -17.50 7.12
N THR A 135 11.82 -16.51 6.22
CA THR A 135 12.84 -15.47 6.06
C THR A 135 12.42 -14.12 6.63
N ALA A 136 11.16 -13.96 6.99
CA ALA A 136 10.68 -12.80 7.72
C ALA A 136 11.20 -12.83 9.17
N ASP A 137 11.36 -11.65 9.75
CA ASP A 137 11.62 -11.55 11.19
C ASP A 137 10.53 -12.27 11.99
N ALA A 138 10.86 -12.76 13.17
CA ALA A 138 9.96 -13.54 14.00
C ALA A 138 8.62 -12.81 14.22
N ASN A 139 7.51 -13.45 13.84
CA ASN A 139 6.14 -12.91 13.91
C ASN A 139 5.88 -11.65 13.06
N GLN A 140 6.74 -11.32 12.11
CA GLN A 140 6.63 -10.11 11.31
C GLN A 140 6.04 -10.35 9.90
N TYR A 141 5.78 -11.60 9.51
CA TYR A 141 5.13 -11.86 8.22
C TYR A 141 3.67 -11.36 8.25
N PRO A 142 3.28 -10.44 7.34
CA PRO A 142 1.92 -9.89 7.29
C PRO A 142 0.87 -10.95 6.96
N GLN A 143 -0.20 -11.03 7.77
CA GLN A 143 -1.17 -12.12 7.73
C GLN A 143 -2.64 -11.70 7.92
N SER A 144 -2.94 -10.41 7.95
CA SER A 144 -4.28 -9.89 8.22
C SER A 144 -4.83 -9.08 7.05
N PRO A 145 -6.16 -8.96 6.88
CA PRO A 145 -6.77 -8.30 5.74
C PRO A 145 -6.32 -6.83 5.62
N MET A 146 -5.94 -6.40 4.42
CA MET A 146 -5.33 -5.10 4.17
C MET A 146 -6.14 -4.24 3.21
N GLN A 147 -6.17 -2.94 3.49
CA GLN A 147 -6.53 -1.91 2.52
C GLN A 147 -5.33 -1.58 1.64
N VAL A 148 -5.60 -1.10 0.43
CA VAL A 148 -4.61 -0.60 -0.51
C VAL A 148 -4.60 0.92 -0.42
N LYS A 149 -3.43 1.51 -0.17
CA LYS A 149 -3.20 2.94 -0.04
C LYS A 149 -2.08 3.37 -0.98
N PHE A 150 -2.23 4.50 -1.63
CA PHE A 150 -1.15 5.07 -2.45
C PHE A 150 -1.26 6.58 -2.53
N GLY A 151 -0.12 7.25 -2.62
CA GLY A 151 -0.05 8.69 -2.61
C GLY A 151 1.37 9.22 -2.44
N SER A 152 1.48 10.51 -2.13
CA SER A 152 2.78 11.16 -1.92
C SER A 152 2.74 12.08 -0.71
N TRP A 153 3.88 12.24 -0.04
CA TRP A 153 4.03 13.09 1.15
C TRP A 153 5.46 13.61 1.27
N SER A 154 5.70 14.51 2.21
CA SER A 154 7.04 14.98 2.49
C SER A 154 7.58 14.35 3.78
N GLY A 155 8.47 13.37 3.65
CA GLY A 155 9.29 12.86 4.74
C GLY A 155 10.39 13.84 5.17
N GLY A 156 10.78 14.77 4.29
CA GLY A 156 11.79 15.77 4.52
C GLY A 156 11.30 17.06 5.18
N ASP A 157 10.03 17.13 5.58
CA ASP A 157 9.44 18.28 6.26
C ASP A 157 9.78 18.26 7.76
N ALA A 158 10.65 19.16 8.19
CA ALA A 158 11.08 19.28 9.59
C ALA A 158 10.00 19.75 10.55
N ALA A 159 8.90 20.32 10.05
CA ALA A 159 7.78 20.73 10.89
C ALA A 159 6.91 19.55 11.35
N THR A 160 6.93 18.45 10.58
CA THR A 160 6.05 17.30 10.81
C THR A 160 6.77 15.98 11.06
N ASN A 161 8.09 15.90 10.76
CA ASN A 161 8.85 14.67 10.86
C ASN A 161 10.07 14.76 11.77
N ALA A 162 10.41 13.63 12.39
CA ALA A 162 11.61 13.48 13.18
C ALA A 162 12.88 13.49 12.29
N PRO A 163 14.06 13.87 12.83
CA PRO A 163 15.30 13.92 12.07
C PRO A 163 15.64 12.63 11.31
N GLY A 164 15.35 11.46 11.88
CA GLY A 164 15.62 10.19 11.22
C GLY A 164 14.74 9.94 10.00
N THR A 165 13.47 10.40 10.00
CA THR A 165 12.60 10.35 8.82
C THR A 165 13.12 11.27 7.72
N ILE A 166 13.58 12.47 8.09
CA ILE A 166 14.17 13.43 7.15
C ILE A 166 15.41 12.86 6.49
N GLU A 167 16.30 12.24 7.27
CA GLU A 167 17.51 11.59 6.77
C GLU A 167 17.17 10.42 5.84
N TRP A 168 16.26 9.53 6.26
CA TRP A 168 15.81 8.41 5.44
C TRP A 168 15.19 8.89 4.11
N ALA A 169 14.35 9.92 4.13
CA ALA A 169 13.73 10.50 2.95
C ALA A 169 14.73 11.29 2.08
N ARG A 170 16.01 11.34 2.47
CA ARG A 170 17.07 12.12 1.83
C ARG A 170 16.75 13.61 1.73
N GLY A 171 16.06 14.12 2.79
CA GLY A 171 15.71 15.53 2.94
C GLY A 171 16.83 16.40 3.44
N PRO A 172 16.55 17.64 3.83
CA PRO A 172 15.22 18.24 3.94
C PRO A 172 14.55 18.56 2.59
N THR A 173 13.23 18.77 2.61
CA THR A 173 12.50 19.19 1.40
C THR A 173 12.77 20.67 1.11
N ASP A 174 13.21 20.94 -0.12
CA ASP A 174 13.38 22.32 -0.64
C ASP A 174 12.09 22.76 -1.36
N TRP A 175 11.22 23.43 -0.64
CA TRP A 175 9.92 23.89 -1.15
C TRP A 175 10.01 24.84 -2.34
N SER A 176 11.15 25.50 -2.55
CA SER A 176 11.36 26.40 -3.70
C SER A 176 11.44 25.67 -5.04
N LYS A 177 11.66 24.33 -5.01
CA LYS A 177 11.74 23.45 -6.19
C LYS A 177 10.41 22.74 -6.50
N GLY A 178 9.40 22.94 -5.65
CA GLY A 178 8.07 22.36 -5.86
C GLY A 178 7.25 23.09 -6.92
N PRO A 179 6.03 22.60 -7.16
CA PRO A 179 5.40 21.45 -6.52
C PRO A 179 5.96 20.11 -7.02
N PHE A 180 5.79 19.05 -6.22
CA PHE A 180 6.29 17.70 -6.50
C PHE A 180 5.10 16.75 -6.72
N THR A 181 5.06 16.05 -7.84
CA THR A 181 3.88 15.26 -8.21
C THR A 181 4.22 13.82 -8.55
N MET A 182 3.63 12.88 -7.81
CA MET A 182 3.50 11.49 -8.20
C MET A 182 2.30 11.34 -9.15
N SER A 183 2.44 10.57 -10.22
CA SER A 183 1.37 10.33 -11.20
C SER A 183 1.10 8.84 -11.35
N VAL A 184 -0.17 8.43 -11.24
CA VAL A 184 -0.61 7.03 -11.37
C VAL A 184 -1.54 6.92 -12.56
N SER A 185 -1.15 6.15 -13.59
CA SER A 185 -1.97 5.94 -14.79
C SER A 185 -2.98 4.81 -14.61
N SER A 186 -2.66 3.79 -13.81
CA SER A 186 -3.60 2.68 -13.55
C SER A 186 -3.24 1.95 -12.25
N ILE A 187 -4.26 1.34 -11.65
CA ILE A 187 -4.10 0.38 -10.57
C ILE A 187 -5.02 -0.81 -10.82
N GLN A 188 -4.51 -2.01 -10.55
CA GLN A 188 -5.24 -3.26 -10.61
C GLN A 188 -5.10 -3.98 -9.26
N VAL A 189 -6.21 -4.44 -8.70
CA VAL A 189 -6.23 -5.18 -7.44
C VAL A 189 -6.97 -6.48 -7.62
N VAL A 190 -6.34 -7.58 -7.23
CA VAL A 190 -6.93 -8.92 -7.22
C VAL A 190 -6.93 -9.44 -5.79
N ASP A 191 -8.09 -9.71 -5.24
CA ASP A 191 -8.23 -10.40 -3.95
C ASP A 191 -8.25 -11.92 -4.19
N TYR A 192 -7.32 -12.66 -3.56
CA TYR A 192 -7.25 -14.11 -3.67
C TYR A 192 -8.24 -14.84 -2.75
N SER A 193 -8.99 -14.10 -1.95
CA SER A 193 -10.03 -14.64 -1.10
C SER A 193 -11.41 -14.26 -1.63
N THR A 194 -12.42 -14.96 -1.14
CA THR A 194 -13.83 -14.72 -1.48
C THR A 194 -14.61 -14.36 -0.23
N GLY A 195 -15.83 -13.85 -0.40
CA GLY A 195 -16.72 -13.48 0.70
C GLY A 195 -17.06 -11.99 0.69
N THR A 196 -17.83 -11.61 1.70
CA THR A 196 -18.40 -10.27 1.80
C THR A 196 -17.73 -9.39 2.85
N GLN A 197 -17.00 -10.03 3.78
CA GLN A 197 -16.38 -9.37 4.93
C GLN A 197 -15.29 -10.28 5.50
N TYR A 198 -14.26 -9.67 6.09
CA TYR A 198 -13.28 -10.37 6.92
C TYR A 198 -13.52 -10.07 8.40
N LYS A 199 -13.34 -11.09 9.24
CA LYS A 199 -13.39 -10.99 10.70
C LYS A 199 -12.18 -11.66 11.31
N TYR A 200 -11.66 -11.09 12.38
CA TYR A 200 -10.65 -11.73 13.21
C TYR A 200 -11.33 -12.75 14.13
N GLY A 201 -10.96 -14.02 14.02
CA GLY A 201 -11.55 -15.10 14.82
C GLY A 201 -10.96 -15.18 16.23
N ASP A 202 -9.72 -14.67 16.40
CA ASP A 202 -9.01 -14.59 17.67
C ASP A 202 -7.98 -13.45 17.66
N THR A 203 -7.15 -13.38 18.68
CA THR A 203 -6.08 -12.36 18.82
C THR A 203 -4.68 -12.88 18.45
N SER A 204 -4.57 -14.05 17.82
CA SER A 204 -3.28 -14.65 17.42
C SER A 204 -2.56 -13.83 16.35
N GLY A 205 -3.31 -13.09 15.53
CA GLY A 205 -2.80 -12.39 14.36
C GLY A 205 -2.34 -13.34 13.25
N SER A 206 -2.76 -14.61 13.27
CA SER A 206 -2.49 -15.57 12.22
C SER A 206 -3.57 -15.54 11.15
N TRP A 207 -3.21 -15.80 9.90
CA TRP A 207 -4.16 -15.82 8.80
C TRP A 207 -5.22 -16.93 8.94
N GLN A 208 -4.89 -18.01 9.64
CA GLN A 208 -5.82 -19.13 9.90
C GLN A 208 -7.00 -18.70 10.76
N SER A 209 -6.84 -17.66 11.59
CA SER A 209 -7.92 -17.11 12.40
C SER A 209 -8.86 -16.20 11.62
N ILE A 210 -8.46 -15.76 10.42
CA ILE A 210 -9.28 -14.85 9.60
C ILE A 210 -10.46 -15.61 8.99
N GLN A 211 -11.66 -15.10 9.26
CA GLN A 211 -12.92 -15.63 8.75
C GLN A 211 -13.42 -14.78 7.60
N ALA A 212 -13.58 -15.38 6.42
CA ALA A 212 -14.20 -14.76 5.26
C ALA A 212 -15.71 -15.07 5.29
N VAL A 213 -16.53 -14.09 5.63
CA VAL A 213 -17.99 -14.26 5.75
C VAL A 213 -18.62 -14.49 4.38
N GLY A 214 -19.33 -15.60 4.24
CA GLY A 214 -19.94 -16.00 2.97
C GLY A 214 -18.93 -16.43 1.91
N GLY A 215 -17.69 -16.71 2.29
CA GLY A 215 -16.60 -17.10 1.39
C GLY A 215 -15.50 -17.89 2.08
N LYS A 216 -14.32 -17.84 1.50
CA LYS A 216 -13.14 -18.57 2.00
C LYS A 216 -11.87 -17.79 1.73
N VAL A 217 -10.95 -17.77 2.71
CA VAL A 217 -9.58 -17.30 2.51
C VAL A 217 -8.91 -18.19 1.45
N ASN A 218 -8.25 -17.57 0.46
CA ASN A 218 -7.73 -18.23 -0.74
C ASN A 218 -8.80 -18.88 -1.64
N GLY A 219 -10.08 -18.52 -1.49
CA GLY A 219 -11.15 -19.09 -2.30
C GLY A 219 -11.12 -18.69 -3.78
N ASN A 220 -10.33 -17.67 -4.14
CA ASN A 220 -10.15 -17.13 -5.50
C ASN A 220 -8.69 -17.21 -5.97
N ALA A 221 -7.87 -18.00 -5.29
CA ALA A 221 -6.41 -18.02 -5.50
C ALA A 221 -5.95 -18.81 -6.75
N GLY A 222 -6.80 -19.03 -7.75
CA GLY A 222 -6.56 -19.74 -9.03
C GLY A 222 -5.10 -19.99 -9.46
N GLY A 223 -4.35 -20.84 -8.73
CA GLY A 223 -2.94 -21.13 -8.98
C GLY A 223 -1.91 -20.23 -8.26
N ALA A 224 -2.34 -19.17 -7.60
CA ALA A 224 -1.45 -18.37 -6.78
C ALA A 224 -1.04 -19.16 -5.53
N GLY A 225 0.23 -19.49 -5.41
CA GLY A 225 0.75 -20.12 -4.20
C GLY A 225 1.54 -21.41 -4.39
N THR A 226 1.71 -21.89 -5.62
CA THR A 226 2.52 -23.10 -5.89
C THR A 226 3.89 -22.80 -6.49
N VAL A 227 4.14 -21.61 -6.98
CA VAL A 227 5.43 -21.23 -7.56
C VAL A 227 6.16 -20.31 -6.60
N ILE A 228 7.25 -20.80 -6.02
CA ILE A 228 8.19 -19.95 -5.29
C ILE A 228 8.98 -19.17 -6.35
N ALA A 229 8.68 -17.88 -6.48
CA ALA A 229 9.47 -17.01 -7.33
C ALA A 229 10.88 -16.83 -6.73
N SER A 230 11.87 -16.62 -7.58
CA SER A 230 13.19 -16.16 -7.19
C SER A 230 13.35 -14.71 -7.61
N ALA A 231 14.07 -13.91 -6.85
CA ALA A 231 14.39 -12.54 -7.25
C ALA A 231 15.35 -12.56 -8.45
N ASP A 232 15.04 -11.79 -9.49
CA ASP A 232 15.85 -11.70 -10.71
C ASP A 232 17.12 -10.86 -10.51
N ALA A 233 17.12 -9.99 -9.50
CA ALA A 233 18.26 -9.16 -9.16
C ALA A 233 18.48 -9.15 -7.64
N PRO A 234 19.75 -9.14 -7.18
CA PRO A 234 20.02 -8.92 -5.77
C PRO A 234 19.54 -7.53 -5.36
N ALA A 235 19.01 -7.42 -4.12
CA ALA A 235 18.71 -6.14 -3.53
C ALA A 235 19.98 -5.27 -3.57
N ILE A 236 19.84 -4.01 -3.99
CA ILE A 236 20.92 -3.06 -3.86
C ILE A 236 20.98 -2.72 -2.37
N THR A 237 22.00 -3.17 -1.69
CA THR A 237 22.37 -2.59 -0.40
C THR A 237 23.02 -1.25 -0.68
N SER A 238 22.23 -0.22 -1.00
CA SER A 238 22.74 1.13 -0.95
C SER A 238 23.13 1.38 0.51
N ALA A 239 24.27 2.03 0.72
CA ALA A 239 24.71 2.44 2.07
C ALA A 239 23.85 3.58 2.65
N SER A 240 22.62 3.71 2.20
CA SER A 240 21.63 4.57 2.86
C SER A 240 21.37 3.97 4.23
N PRO A 241 21.45 4.76 5.29
CA PRO A 241 21.20 4.27 6.63
C PRO A 241 19.84 3.58 6.64
N ALA A 242 19.77 2.40 7.21
CA ALA A 242 18.51 1.87 7.72
C ALA A 242 17.82 3.01 8.47
N ILE A 243 16.50 3.11 8.42
CA ILE A 243 15.77 4.12 9.20
C ILE A 243 16.45 4.16 10.57
N PRO A 244 17.04 5.29 10.99
CA PRO A 244 17.85 5.28 12.20
C PRO A 244 17.00 4.79 13.37
N ALA A 245 17.54 3.90 14.17
CA ALA A 245 16.93 3.39 15.40
C ALA A 245 16.80 4.53 16.44
N GLY A 246 16.01 5.55 16.14
CA GLY A 246 15.84 6.75 16.94
C GLY A 246 14.45 7.33 16.88
N LEU A 247 13.60 6.85 15.99
CA LEU A 247 12.22 7.29 15.91
C LEU A 247 11.33 6.80 17.06
N GLY A 248 11.84 5.91 17.92
CA GLY A 248 11.12 5.33 19.06
C GLY A 248 11.44 5.92 20.43
N SER A 249 12.31 6.93 20.57
CA SER A 249 12.70 7.44 21.89
C SER A 249 12.29 8.88 22.15
N ASN A 250 11.09 9.29 21.79
CA ASN A 250 10.47 10.41 22.47
C ASN A 250 9.50 9.88 23.51
N THR A 251 9.82 10.15 24.76
CA THR A 251 8.94 10.02 25.92
C THR A 251 7.72 10.93 25.75
N HIS A 252 6.85 10.58 24.81
CA HIS A 252 5.47 11.03 24.83
C HIS A 252 4.66 9.91 25.48
N THR A 253 4.16 10.19 26.66
CA THR A 253 3.14 9.41 27.38
C THR A 253 1.79 9.54 26.68
N ASP A 254 1.71 9.12 25.42
CA ASP A 254 0.46 8.93 24.71
C ASP A 254 0.49 7.57 24.05
N THR A 255 -0.44 6.75 24.47
CA THR A 255 -0.75 5.37 24.06
C THR A 255 -1.29 5.31 22.61
N ALA A 256 -0.77 6.10 21.70
CA ALA A 256 -1.03 6.00 20.28
C ALA A 256 0.21 5.43 19.60
N HIS A 257 0.11 4.20 19.10
CA HIS A 257 1.12 3.61 18.23
C HIS A 257 1.24 4.48 16.96
N GLN A 258 2.14 5.44 16.96
CA GLN A 258 2.54 6.13 15.74
C GLN A 258 3.44 5.16 14.96
N THR A 259 2.87 4.47 13.98
CA THR A 259 3.65 4.07 12.81
C THR A 259 4.15 5.37 12.18
N GLY A 260 5.39 5.46 11.73
CA GLY A 260 5.99 6.70 11.22
C GLY A 260 5.33 7.30 9.96
N TRP A 261 4.09 6.97 9.69
CA TRP A 261 3.29 7.40 8.56
C TRP A 261 2.39 8.58 8.94
N PRO A 262 2.44 9.71 8.23
CA PRO A 262 1.65 10.89 8.56
C PRO A 262 0.13 10.70 8.41
N TRP A 263 -0.31 9.57 7.89
CA TRP A 263 -1.72 9.27 7.66
C TRP A 263 -2.28 8.07 8.45
N VAL A 264 -1.54 7.51 9.38
CA VAL A 264 -2.15 6.57 10.33
C VAL A 264 -2.96 7.38 11.32
N GLY A 265 -4.22 7.62 10.96
CA GLY A 265 -5.19 8.16 11.91
C GLY A 265 -5.30 7.20 13.09
N THR A 266 -5.34 7.74 14.31
CA THR A 266 -5.71 7.01 15.51
C THR A 266 -7.12 6.47 15.34
N SER A 267 -7.25 5.29 14.75
CA SER A 267 -8.53 4.59 14.70
C SER A 267 -8.75 3.95 16.07
N THR A 268 -9.48 4.66 16.92
CA THR A 268 -10.34 3.97 17.87
C THR A 268 -11.17 2.97 17.08
N PHE A 269 -11.20 1.71 17.50
CA PHE A 269 -11.98 0.64 16.89
C PHE A 269 -13.42 1.11 16.66
N ALA A 270 -13.68 1.73 15.53
CA ALA A 270 -15.00 2.08 15.09
C ALA A 270 -15.49 0.91 14.23
N THR A 271 -16.44 0.18 14.74
CA THR A 271 -17.30 -0.67 13.93
C THR A 271 -17.99 0.25 12.93
N VAL A 272 -17.43 0.39 11.73
CA VAL A 272 -18.05 1.20 10.68
C VAL A 272 -19.23 0.42 10.14
N THR A 273 -20.38 0.70 10.72
CA THR A 273 -21.69 0.32 10.17
C THR A 273 -22.21 1.52 9.37
N THR A 274 -21.65 1.78 8.20
CA THR A 274 -22.27 2.66 7.21
C THR A 274 -22.35 1.91 5.91
N VAL A 275 -23.55 1.46 5.60
CA VAL A 275 -23.92 0.93 4.29
C VAL A 275 -23.89 2.09 3.30
N PRO A 276 -23.04 2.10 2.27
CA PRO A 276 -23.14 3.09 1.20
C PRO A 276 -24.46 2.88 0.46
N THR A 277 -25.17 3.95 0.22
CA THR A 277 -26.41 3.97 -0.53
C THR A 277 -26.20 3.49 -1.98
N THR A 278 -27.07 2.60 -2.45
CA THR A 278 -27.06 1.88 -3.72
C THR A 278 -27.29 2.74 -4.97
N ALA A 279 -26.70 3.92 -5.08
CA ALA A 279 -26.83 4.74 -6.29
C ALA A 279 -25.73 4.39 -7.29
N SER A 280 -26.13 3.73 -8.40
CA SER A 280 -25.42 3.56 -9.69
C SER A 280 -24.34 2.47 -9.84
N LEU A 281 -24.59 1.28 -9.35
CA LEU A 281 -23.82 0.11 -9.81
C LEU A 281 -24.29 -0.30 -11.23
N PRO A 282 -23.39 -0.79 -12.11
CA PRO A 282 -23.82 -1.49 -13.31
C PRO A 282 -24.77 -2.64 -12.97
N SER A 283 -25.76 -2.93 -13.82
CA SER A 283 -26.70 -4.03 -13.60
C SER A 283 -25.94 -5.34 -13.34
N GLY A 284 -26.25 -6.00 -12.24
CA GLY A 284 -25.61 -7.26 -11.85
C GLY A 284 -24.39 -7.13 -10.91
N TRP A 285 -24.07 -5.93 -10.40
CA TRP A 285 -23.01 -5.72 -9.42
C TRP A 285 -23.56 -5.25 -8.08
N ILE A 286 -22.92 -5.66 -6.99
CA ILE A 286 -23.29 -5.27 -5.62
C ILE A 286 -22.06 -4.72 -4.89
N ILE A 287 -22.29 -3.79 -3.98
CA ILE A 287 -21.31 -3.41 -2.95
C ILE A 287 -21.61 -4.25 -1.71
N THR A 288 -20.61 -4.93 -1.22
CA THR A 288 -20.72 -5.70 0.02
C THR A 288 -20.67 -4.78 1.23
N SER A 289 -21.04 -5.27 2.40
CA SER A 289 -20.94 -4.51 3.67
C SER A 289 -19.52 -4.12 4.05
N SER A 290 -18.50 -4.75 3.44
CA SER A 290 -17.08 -4.38 3.57
C SER A 290 -16.60 -3.41 2.49
N GLY A 291 -17.49 -2.87 1.64
CA GLY A 291 -17.13 -1.98 0.53
C GLY A 291 -16.59 -2.70 -0.72
N LYS A 292 -16.54 -4.04 -0.74
CA LYS A 292 -16.07 -4.81 -1.90
C LYS A 292 -17.13 -4.80 -3.01
N VAL A 293 -16.75 -4.47 -4.23
CA VAL A 293 -17.62 -4.51 -5.42
C VAL A 293 -17.53 -5.89 -6.06
N MET A 294 -18.68 -6.60 -6.22
CA MET A 294 -18.74 -7.96 -6.75
C MET A 294 -19.93 -8.13 -7.71
N PRO A 295 -19.88 -9.06 -8.68
CA PRO A 295 -21.07 -9.49 -9.40
C PRO A 295 -22.12 -10.09 -8.46
N ALA A 296 -23.39 -9.78 -8.67
CA ALA A 296 -24.50 -10.24 -7.83
C ALA A 296 -24.78 -11.74 -7.92
N SER A 297 -24.30 -12.44 -8.95
CA SER A 297 -24.42 -13.89 -9.11
C SER A 297 -23.08 -14.57 -8.93
N SER A 298 -22.94 -15.35 -7.85
CA SER A 298 -21.81 -16.21 -7.56
C SER A 298 -21.86 -17.57 -8.27
N ALA A 299 -22.26 -17.62 -9.53
CA ALA A 299 -21.92 -18.77 -10.35
C ALA A 299 -20.45 -18.62 -10.73
N ALA A 300 -19.62 -19.61 -10.39
CA ALA A 300 -18.18 -19.66 -10.52
C ALA A 300 -17.65 -19.17 -11.87
N VAL A 301 -17.50 -17.86 -12.00
CA VAL A 301 -16.71 -17.22 -13.05
C VAL A 301 -15.53 -16.64 -12.28
N SER A 302 -14.34 -17.09 -12.61
CA SER A 302 -13.11 -16.43 -12.16
C SER A 302 -13.29 -14.94 -12.45
N ALA A 303 -13.44 -14.13 -11.39
CA ALA A 303 -13.62 -12.70 -11.57
C ALA A 303 -12.40 -12.18 -12.34
N PRO A 304 -12.61 -11.47 -13.45
CA PRO A 304 -11.49 -10.81 -14.10
C PRO A 304 -10.89 -9.82 -13.09
N PRO A 305 -9.57 -9.61 -13.13
CA PRO A 305 -8.93 -8.63 -12.29
C PRO A 305 -9.67 -7.30 -12.43
N LEU A 306 -9.97 -6.64 -11.31
CA LEU A 306 -10.53 -5.29 -11.30
C LEU A 306 -9.49 -4.35 -11.92
N TYR A 307 -9.57 -4.17 -13.24
CA TYR A 307 -8.82 -3.15 -13.94
C TYR A 307 -9.62 -1.86 -13.81
N ILE A 308 -9.19 -0.94 -12.97
CA ILE A 308 -9.75 0.39 -12.86
C ILE A 308 -8.80 1.32 -13.60
N PRO A 309 -9.06 1.66 -14.87
CA PRO A 309 -8.35 2.79 -15.47
C PRO A 309 -8.77 4.03 -14.68
N LEU A 310 -7.80 4.77 -14.15
CA LEU A 310 -8.01 6.02 -13.40
C LEU A 310 -8.81 7.09 -14.19
N LEU A 311 -8.92 6.90 -15.50
CA LEU A 311 -9.80 7.69 -16.38
C LEU A 311 -11.29 7.71 -15.95
N LEU A 312 -11.77 6.71 -15.20
CA LEU A 312 -13.15 6.68 -14.71
C LEU A 312 -13.37 7.54 -13.46
N LEU A 313 -12.30 7.89 -12.73
CA LEU A 313 -12.40 8.76 -11.57
C LEU A 313 -12.61 10.23 -11.94
N SER A 314 -12.22 10.65 -13.16
CA SER A 314 -12.38 12.05 -13.62
C SER A 314 -13.79 12.42 -14.05
N LYS A 315 -14.74 11.49 -14.09
CA LYS A 315 -16.14 11.75 -14.52
C LYS A 315 -17.16 11.78 -13.37
N LEU A 316 -16.71 11.69 -12.12
CA LEU A 316 -17.59 11.60 -10.95
C LEU A 316 -17.46 12.80 -9.99
N PHE A 317 -16.83 13.91 -10.47
CA PHE A 317 -16.82 15.20 -9.76
C PHE A 317 -17.31 16.32 -10.66
#